data_00a10bdd5b4007be3cde1d9f39096a4e
#
_entry.id   00a10bdd5b4007be3cde1d9f39096a4e
#
_cell.length_a   1.000
_cell.length_b   1.000
_cell.length_c   1.000
_cell.angle_alpha   90.00
_cell.angle_beta   90.00
_cell.angle_gamma   90.00
#
_symmetry.space_group_name_H-M   'P 1'
#
loop_
_entity.id
_entity.type
_entity.pdbx_description
1 polymer ?
#
loop_
_entity_poly.entity_id
_entity_poly.type
_entity_poly.pdbx_seq_one_letter_code
_entity_poly.pdbx_strand_id
1 'polypeptide(L)'
;MKGINLIFAFLLLSANIFSIAENIVIKSPGYVKDPFRDGHVLFPDSLVYSSDAEEIVIPDVGMFGRLGEYKFPKLKKVTFGNVDYLPGGLLRGMPALEEVVFDGMIGHFDGTFISRCQNLKKIIFKGPISSTGGPGFLYDLPNLESVVFESVVVDLGVEVTESSKCPKLNGITCNGAFLNVYNDSLTHAATIDQLKGNLRLLSDMERIARWQSEVLTAKNPDGLRKCEYQAAKVLQPVLSELGSPEAGRLKSAMDYAWNLGDDVKSELEILKEAPEYGVAEPSMTLKFRYAHPTDTLLTLSRERFNLDSIAGNGDDISRIKNLLYWVHNSIPHDGGHGLAPGPKNLRNTFDSARRDSCGYNCRALAICLTEALLAEGIPARYITCLPKAWDTDQDCHVICVAWSESLGKWIWVDPTFAAYITDDNGLLLHPGEVRDRLRKGLPVVLNKDANWNNQVPQTSENYLDYYMAKNLYILETNTFNQAEPEGESNHEQGVHVALTPKGVTYRNPAYNTTDEKWFWQAPDTRK
;
A
#
# COMPACT_ATOMS: atom_id res chain seq x y z
N MET A 1 45.59 -32.82 -65.46
CA MET A 1 46.03 -31.65 -64.63
C MET A 1 45.20 -31.64 -63.39
N LYS A 2 45.87 -31.77 -62.26
CA LYS A 2 45.30 -32.15 -60.97
C LYS A 2 44.66 -30.93 -60.29
N GLY A 3 43.37 -31.06 -59.91
CA GLY A 3 42.70 -30.07 -59.09
C GLY A 3 42.97 -30.36 -57.62
N ILE A 4 43.29 -29.30 -56.88
CA ILE A 4 43.56 -29.33 -55.45
C ILE A 4 42.25 -28.90 -54.75
N ASN A 5 41.65 -29.86 -53.99
CA ASN A 5 40.52 -29.56 -53.09
C ASN A 5 41.05 -28.93 -51.79
N LEU A 6 40.64 -27.69 -51.52
CA LEU A 6 40.85 -27.00 -50.26
C LEU A 6 39.65 -27.29 -49.34
N ILE A 7 39.87 -28.08 -48.30
CA ILE A 7 38.92 -28.32 -47.22
C ILE A 7 39.08 -27.18 -46.22
N PHE A 8 38.06 -26.29 -46.13
CA PHE A 8 37.95 -25.33 -45.03
C PHE A 8 37.36 -26.03 -43.81
N ALA A 9 38.21 -26.28 -42.83
CA ALA A 9 37.75 -26.68 -41.50
C ALA A 9 37.28 -25.43 -40.74
N PHE A 10 35.95 -25.29 -40.53
CA PHE A 10 35.40 -24.33 -39.58
C PHE A 10 35.66 -24.83 -38.16
N LEU A 11 36.66 -24.26 -37.51
CA LEU A 11 36.79 -24.32 -36.04
C LEU A 11 35.72 -23.43 -35.43
N LEU A 12 34.67 -24.06 -34.94
CA LEU A 12 33.72 -23.44 -33.98
C LEU A 12 34.47 -23.22 -32.65
N LEU A 13 35.07 -22.05 -32.49
CA LEU A 13 35.42 -21.56 -31.18
C LEU A 13 34.09 -21.28 -30.43
N SER A 14 33.71 -22.19 -29.56
CA SER A 14 32.75 -21.90 -28.51
C SER A 14 33.39 -20.84 -27.59
N ALA A 15 33.10 -19.58 -27.84
CA ALA A 15 33.35 -18.53 -26.88
C ALA A 15 32.48 -18.81 -25.66
N ASN A 16 33.07 -19.42 -24.65
CA ASN A 16 32.52 -19.32 -23.30
C ASN A 16 32.60 -17.82 -22.92
N ILE A 17 31.49 -17.12 -23.15
CA ILE A 17 31.29 -15.80 -22.58
C ILE A 17 31.12 -16.05 -21.09
N PHE A 18 32.22 -16.02 -20.35
CA PHE A 18 32.13 -15.84 -18.89
C PHE A 18 31.49 -14.48 -18.70
N SER A 19 30.22 -14.46 -18.35
CA SER A 19 29.54 -13.27 -17.82
C SER A 19 30.35 -12.85 -16.60
N ILE A 20 31.07 -11.73 -16.72
CA ILE A 20 31.73 -11.13 -15.57
C ILE A 20 30.60 -10.70 -14.65
N ALA A 21 30.56 -11.27 -13.44
CA ALA A 21 29.57 -10.89 -12.44
C ALA A 21 29.71 -9.40 -12.14
N GLU A 22 28.63 -8.65 -12.33
CA GLU A 22 28.60 -7.23 -12.01
C GLU A 22 28.30 -7.05 -10.51
N ASN A 23 28.84 -5.98 -9.93
CA ASN A 23 28.48 -5.60 -8.56
C ASN A 23 27.14 -4.86 -8.58
N ILE A 24 26.19 -5.38 -7.81
CA ILE A 24 24.92 -4.70 -7.52
C ILE A 24 25.13 -3.86 -6.26
N VAL A 25 24.97 -2.56 -6.40
CA VAL A 25 25.02 -1.62 -5.29
C VAL A 25 23.58 -1.31 -4.87
N ILE A 26 23.15 -1.85 -3.74
CA ILE A 26 21.90 -1.49 -3.10
C ILE A 26 22.21 -0.26 -2.28
N LYS A 27 21.77 0.88 -2.74
CA LYS A 27 21.85 2.08 -1.92
C LYS A 27 20.91 1.90 -0.75
N SER A 28 21.43 2.03 0.46
CA SER A 28 20.60 2.34 1.60
C SER A 28 19.76 3.55 1.18
N PRO A 29 18.43 3.49 1.27
CA PRO A 29 17.60 4.52 0.69
C PRO A 29 17.91 5.85 1.36
N GLY A 30 18.83 6.60 0.80
CA GLY A 30 19.24 7.92 1.27
C GLY A 30 18.16 8.99 1.11
N TYR A 31 16.95 8.58 0.73
CA TYR A 31 15.78 9.44 0.66
C TYR A 31 14.78 9.20 1.79
N VAL A 32 15.04 8.25 2.64
CA VAL A 32 14.27 8.14 3.86
C VAL A 32 15.26 8.41 4.98
N LYS A 33 15.27 9.65 5.49
CA LYS A 33 15.60 9.86 6.89
C LYS A 33 14.78 8.80 7.60
N ASP A 34 15.44 7.90 8.31
CA ASP A 34 14.74 6.92 9.10
C ASP A 34 13.64 7.69 9.85
N PRO A 35 12.36 7.52 9.53
CA PRO A 35 11.31 8.29 10.19
C PRO A 35 11.26 8.01 11.68
N PHE A 36 11.95 6.93 12.10
CA PHE A 36 11.95 6.42 13.45
C PHE A 36 13.25 6.72 14.23
N ARG A 37 14.30 7.18 13.54
CA ARG A 37 15.61 7.42 14.19
C ARG A 37 16.26 8.67 13.63
N ASP A 38 16.34 9.69 14.45
CA ASP A 38 17.01 10.97 14.15
C ASP A 38 18.52 10.74 13.93
N GLY A 39 18.91 10.13 12.80
CA GLY A 39 20.28 10.07 12.30
C GLY A 39 21.31 9.29 13.13
N HIS A 40 20.93 8.49 14.10
CA HIS A 40 21.83 7.88 15.06
C HIS A 40 22.21 6.41 14.81
N VAL A 41 21.66 5.77 13.79
CA VAL A 41 22.10 4.42 13.39
C VAL A 41 22.96 4.54 12.15
N LEU A 42 24.24 4.23 12.30
CA LEU A 42 25.20 4.13 11.21
C LEU A 42 24.90 2.84 10.41
N PHE A 43 23.87 2.89 9.58
CA PHE A 43 23.74 1.89 8.52
C PHE A 43 24.74 2.21 7.40
N PRO A 44 25.31 1.21 6.76
CA PRO A 44 26.17 1.45 5.62
C PRO A 44 25.38 2.21 4.53
N ASP A 45 25.93 3.25 3.97
CA ASP A 45 25.31 4.06 2.90
C ASP A 45 24.94 3.22 1.68
N SER A 46 25.55 2.05 1.52
CA SER A 46 25.26 1.09 0.47
C SER A 46 25.71 -0.31 0.85
N LEU A 47 24.97 -1.30 0.34
CA LEU A 47 25.34 -2.71 0.37
C LEU A 47 25.77 -3.14 -1.02
N VAL A 48 26.87 -3.88 -1.13
CA VAL A 48 27.42 -4.31 -2.41
C VAL A 48 27.40 -5.84 -2.48
N TYR A 49 26.73 -6.38 -3.48
CA TYR A 49 26.64 -7.81 -3.73
C TYR A 49 27.00 -8.13 -5.18
N SER A 50 27.50 -9.33 -5.43
CA SER A 50 27.67 -9.83 -6.79
C SER A 50 26.30 -10.13 -7.42
N SER A 51 26.10 -9.77 -8.68
CA SER A 51 24.88 -10.16 -9.42
C SER A 51 24.71 -11.68 -9.55
N ASP A 52 25.80 -12.44 -9.42
CA ASP A 52 25.83 -13.90 -9.46
C ASP A 52 25.70 -14.55 -8.07
N ALA A 53 25.45 -13.76 -7.02
CA ALA A 53 25.27 -14.30 -5.68
C ALA A 53 24.08 -15.27 -5.63
N GLU A 54 24.28 -16.42 -5.03
CA GLU A 54 23.22 -17.39 -4.73
C GLU A 54 22.58 -17.15 -3.35
N GLU A 55 23.34 -16.54 -2.45
CA GLU A 55 22.90 -16.16 -1.11
C GLU A 55 23.39 -14.76 -0.76
N ILE A 56 22.56 -13.96 -0.10
CA ILE A 56 22.94 -12.67 0.48
C ILE A 56 22.45 -12.54 1.89
N VAL A 57 23.18 -11.77 2.69
CA VAL A 57 22.80 -11.38 4.05
C VAL A 57 22.65 -9.87 4.08
N ILE A 58 21.44 -9.40 4.41
CA ILE A 58 21.14 -8.00 4.66
C ILE A 58 21.40 -7.77 6.15
N PRO A 59 22.34 -6.90 6.54
CA PRO A 59 22.61 -6.60 7.95
C PRO A 59 21.43 -5.85 8.58
N ASP A 60 21.59 -5.45 9.85
CA ASP A 60 20.62 -4.58 10.49
C ASP A 60 20.42 -3.29 9.72
N VAL A 61 19.16 -2.97 9.42
CA VAL A 61 18.78 -1.80 8.62
C VAL A 61 17.48 -1.17 9.18
N GLY A 62 17.33 0.15 9.06
CA GLY A 62 16.11 0.84 9.45
C GLY A 62 14.99 0.55 8.45
N MET A 63 15.14 1.05 7.25
CA MET A 63 14.24 0.79 6.14
C MET A 63 15.02 0.21 4.97
N PHE A 64 14.48 -0.82 4.35
CA PHE A 64 15.10 -1.46 3.22
C PHE A 64 14.24 -1.31 1.97
N GLY A 65 14.85 -0.85 0.87
CA GLY A 65 14.16 -0.66 -0.40
C GLY A 65 13.81 -1.99 -1.09
N ARG A 66 13.09 -1.90 -2.19
CA ARG A 66 12.57 -3.07 -2.94
C ARG A 66 13.72 -3.86 -3.58
N LEU A 67 14.09 -4.97 -2.96
CA LEU A 67 15.16 -5.86 -3.46
C LEU A 67 14.84 -6.44 -4.85
N GLY A 68 13.55 -6.67 -5.13
CA GLY A 68 13.08 -7.17 -6.43
C GLY A 68 13.34 -6.23 -7.62
N GLU A 69 13.68 -4.96 -7.39
CA GLU A 69 14.09 -4.03 -8.46
C GLU A 69 15.52 -4.28 -8.97
N TYR A 70 16.31 -5.02 -8.21
CA TYR A 70 17.66 -5.38 -8.59
C TYR A 70 17.73 -6.74 -9.28
N LYS A 71 18.63 -6.89 -10.25
CA LYS A 71 18.76 -8.13 -11.03
C LYS A 71 19.67 -9.14 -10.34
N PHE A 72 19.07 -10.05 -9.60
CA PHE A 72 19.74 -11.20 -9.00
C PHE A 72 19.26 -12.52 -9.62
N PRO A 73 19.76 -12.90 -10.82
CA PRO A 73 19.21 -14.04 -11.55
C PRO A 73 19.46 -15.41 -10.89
N LYS A 74 20.44 -15.50 -9.98
CA LYS A 74 20.83 -16.75 -9.32
C LYS A 74 20.52 -16.78 -7.83
N LEU A 75 19.97 -15.72 -7.26
CA LEU A 75 19.75 -15.57 -5.83
C LEU A 75 18.68 -16.53 -5.32
N LYS A 76 19.10 -17.52 -4.55
CA LYS A 76 18.25 -18.57 -3.96
C LYS A 76 17.82 -18.25 -2.53
N LYS A 77 18.67 -17.53 -1.80
CA LYS A 77 18.42 -17.26 -0.39
C LYS A 77 18.75 -15.83 0.00
N VAL A 78 17.85 -15.24 0.78
CA VAL A 78 18.04 -13.93 1.42
C VAL A 78 17.85 -14.09 2.93
N THR A 79 18.79 -13.58 3.70
CA THR A 79 18.69 -13.50 5.17
C THR A 79 18.73 -12.05 5.60
N PHE A 80 17.75 -11.62 6.39
CA PHE A 80 17.67 -10.27 6.95
C PHE A 80 18.04 -10.30 8.44
N GLY A 81 18.84 -9.31 8.88
CA GLY A 81 19.04 -8.98 10.27
C GLY A 81 17.83 -8.25 10.87
N ASN A 82 18.06 -7.33 11.82
CA ASN A 82 16.98 -6.49 12.33
C ASN A 82 16.55 -5.47 11.28
N VAL A 83 15.23 -5.30 11.09
CA VAL A 83 14.67 -4.35 10.13
C VAL A 83 13.54 -3.58 10.79
N ASP A 84 13.61 -2.25 10.79
CA ASP A 84 12.54 -1.45 11.39
C ASP A 84 11.29 -1.45 10.50
N TYR A 85 11.47 -1.41 9.18
CA TYR A 85 10.35 -1.34 8.24
C TYR A 85 10.60 -2.10 6.94
N LEU A 86 9.67 -2.98 6.56
CA LEU A 86 9.66 -3.71 5.30
C LEU A 86 8.52 -3.20 4.39
N PRO A 87 8.84 -2.51 3.29
CA PRO A 87 7.82 -1.96 2.40
C PRO A 87 7.13 -3.02 1.55
N GLY A 88 5.92 -2.73 1.11
CA GLY A 88 5.23 -3.54 0.10
C GLY A 88 6.07 -3.75 -1.16
N GLY A 89 6.08 -4.99 -1.67
CA GLY A 89 6.86 -5.36 -2.86
C GLY A 89 8.35 -5.52 -2.64
N LEU A 90 8.83 -5.59 -1.39
CA LEU A 90 10.25 -5.79 -1.04
C LEU A 90 10.90 -6.93 -1.85
N LEU A 91 10.29 -8.12 -1.80
CA LEU A 91 10.73 -9.32 -2.52
C LEU A 91 9.69 -9.68 -3.58
N ARG A 92 9.71 -8.95 -4.68
CA ARG A 92 8.75 -9.17 -5.75
C ARG A 92 9.40 -9.71 -7.00
N GLY A 93 8.84 -10.80 -7.55
CA GLY A 93 9.23 -11.30 -8.87
C GLY A 93 10.68 -11.79 -8.94
N MET A 94 11.21 -12.38 -7.87
CA MET A 94 12.57 -12.92 -7.81
C MET A 94 12.55 -14.40 -8.25
N PRO A 95 12.94 -14.70 -9.49
CA PRO A 95 12.62 -16.00 -10.11
C PRO A 95 13.41 -17.17 -9.53
N ALA A 96 14.64 -16.94 -9.03
CA ALA A 96 15.48 -17.99 -8.48
C ALA A 96 15.32 -18.18 -6.96
N LEU A 97 14.61 -17.27 -6.27
CA LEU A 97 14.51 -17.25 -4.82
C LEU A 97 13.76 -18.47 -4.30
N GLU A 98 14.39 -19.23 -3.40
CA GLU A 98 13.87 -20.47 -2.80
C GLU A 98 13.59 -20.33 -1.29
N GLU A 99 14.38 -19.53 -0.58
CA GLU A 99 14.26 -19.37 0.87
C GLU A 99 14.45 -17.90 1.29
N VAL A 100 13.62 -17.46 2.24
CA VAL A 100 13.76 -16.15 2.91
C VAL A 100 13.81 -16.39 4.42
N VAL A 101 14.79 -15.79 5.08
CA VAL A 101 14.97 -15.86 6.52
C VAL A 101 15.03 -14.46 7.11
N PHE A 102 14.17 -14.17 8.05
CA PHE A 102 14.25 -12.98 8.90
C PHE A 102 14.84 -13.42 10.25
N ASP A 103 16.16 -13.24 10.41
CA ASP A 103 16.90 -13.69 11.57
C ASP A 103 16.74 -12.72 12.75
N GLY A 104 16.53 -11.44 12.44
CA GLY A 104 16.34 -10.36 13.40
C GLY A 104 14.88 -9.98 13.66
N MET A 105 14.69 -8.92 14.46
CA MET A 105 13.40 -8.32 14.73
C MET A 105 12.90 -7.55 13.50
N ILE A 106 11.58 -7.57 13.27
CA ILE A 106 10.90 -6.71 12.32
C ILE A 106 10.02 -5.73 13.10
N GLY A 107 10.26 -4.43 12.93
CA GLY A 107 9.44 -3.40 13.54
C GLY A 107 8.05 -3.36 12.93
N HIS A 108 7.98 -3.20 11.63
CA HIS A 108 6.72 -3.21 10.87
C HIS A 108 6.93 -3.81 9.48
N PHE A 109 5.93 -4.47 8.94
CA PHE A 109 5.88 -4.80 7.51
C PHE A 109 4.53 -4.45 6.87
N ASP A 110 4.60 -3.94 5.65
CA ASP A 110 3.40 -3.73 4.82
C ASP A 110 2.88 -5.04 4.23
N GLY A 111 1.60 -5.08 3.90
CA GLY A 111 1.02 -6.16 3.11
C GLY A 111 1.74 -6.35 1.77
N THR A 112 1.69 -7.58 1.23
CA THR A 112 2.31 -7.96 -0.06
C THR A 112 3.82 -7.69 -0.20
N PHE A 113 4.57 -7.69 0.90
CA PHE A 113 6.02 -7.46 0.82
C PHE A 113 6.77 -8.62 0.15
N ILE A 114 6.20 -9.85 0.12
CA ILE A 114 6.68 -10.99 -0.67
C ILE A 114 5.62 -11.41 -1.67
N SER A 115 5.96 -11.34 -2.97
CA SER A 115 5.01 -11.75 -4.02
C SER A 115 5.70 -12.20 -5.30
N ARG A 116 5.04 -13.10 -6.05
CA ARG A 116 5.48 -13.56 -7.39
C ARG A 116 6.88 -14.17 -7.44
N CYS A 117 7.34 -14.76 -6.36
CA CYS A 117 8.57 -15.52 -6.33
C CYS A 117 8.26 -16.99 -6.66
N GLN A 118 8.39 -17.33 -7.94
CA GLN A 118 7.89 -18.60 -8.49
C GLN A 118 8.55 -19.84 -7.90
N ASN A 119 9.79 -19.76 -7.42
CA ASN A 119 10.53 -20.88 -6.84
C ASN A 119 10.62 -20.82 -5.31
N LEU A 120 10.01 -19.83 -4.66
CA LEU A 120 10.04 -19.71 -3.22
C LEU A 120 9.28 -20.85 -2.53
N LYS A 121 9.99 -21.57 -1.67
CA LYS A 121 9.50 -22.75 -0.95
C LYS A 121 9.30 -22.49 0.54
N LYS A 122 10.12 -21.62 1.13
CA LYS A 122 10.17 -21.48 2.57
C LYS A 122 10.41 -20.04 3.03
N ILE A 123 9.67 -19.63 4.05
CA ILE A 123 9.86 -18.36 4.75
C ILE A 123 9.98 -18.64 6.24
N ILE A 124 11.00 -18.09 6.90
CA ILE A 124 11.24 -18.26 8.33
C ILE A 124 11.39 -16.90 8.99
N PHE A 125 10.59 -16.65 10.01
CA PHE A 125 10.70 -15.51 10.89
C PHE A 125 11.24 -16.00 12.24
N LYS A 126 12.53 -15.76 12.54
CA LYS A 126 13.16 -16.18 13.78
C LYS A 126 13.02 -15.13 14.87
N GLY A 127 13.07 -13.86 14.51
CA GLY A 127 12.92 -12.74 15.42
C GLY A 127 11.45 -12.33 15.62
N PRO A 128 11.19 -11.47 16.62
CA PRO A 128 9.86 -10.95 16.87
C PRO A 128 9.42 -9.93 15.82
N ILE A 129 8.11 -9.83 15.65
CA ILE A 129 7.47 -8.86 14.74
C ILE A 129 6.60 -7.95 15.58
N SER A 130 6.89 -6.64 15.56
CA SER A 130 6.17 -5.66 16.38
C SER A 130 4.81 -5.29 15.80
N SER A 131 4.70 -5.16 14.48
CA SER A 131 3.42 -4.88 13.85
C SER A 131 3.36 -5.37 12.41
N THR A 132 2.14 -5.60 11.94
CA THR A 132 1.86 -5.99 10.56
C THR A 132 0.89 -4.99 9.94
N GLY A 133 1.04 -4.74 8.64
CA GLY A 133 0.20 -3.78 7.93
C GLY A 133 -0.29 -4.30 6.59
N GLY A 134 -1.53 -3.97 6.25
CA GLY A 134 -2.14 -4.26 4.96
C GLY A 134 -2.49 -5.73 4.71
N PRO A 135 -3.50 -5.99 3.89
CA PRO A 135 -3.92 -7.33 3.50
C PRO A 135 -2.92 -7.99 2.54
N GLY A 136 -2.98 -9.31 2.44
CA GLY A 136 -2.25 -10.06 1.40
C GLY A 136 -0.78 -10.25 1.68
N PHE A 137 -0.42 -10.56 2.91
CA PHE A 137 0.92 -10.88 3.37
C PHE A 137 1.69 -11.79 2.40
N LEU A 138 1.08 -12.87 1.93
CA LEU A 138 1.64 -13.81 0.96
C LEU A 138 0.77 -13.81 -0.31
N TYR A 139 1.36 -13.44 -1.44
CA TYR A 139 0.60 -13.36 -2.68
C TYR A 139 1.35 -13.98 -3.86
N ASP A 140 0.68 -14.90 -4.58
CA ASP A 140 1.18 -15.51 -5.82
C ASP A 140 2.56 -16.18 -5.65
N LEU A 141 2.61 -17.15 -4.72
CA LEU A 141 3.78 -17.96 -4.40
C LEU A 141 3.44 -19.44 -4.64
N PRO A 142 3.41 -19.90 -5.91
CA PRO A 142 2.84 -21.19 -6.30
C PRO A 142 3.60 -22.40 -5.74
N ASN A 143 4.85 -22.23 -5.36
CA ASN A 143 5.70 -23.28 -4.82
C ASN A 143 5.99 -23.14 -3.32
N LEU A 144 5.39 -22.16 -2.64
CA LEU A 144 5.56 -22.00 -1.20
C LEU A 144 4.95 -23.16 -0.44
N GLU A 145 5.77 -23.87 0.34
CA GLU A 145 5.41 -25.06 1.09
C GLU A 145 5.26 -24.77 2.59
N SER A 146 6.07 -23.86 3.13
CA SER A 146 6.07 -23.59 4.56
C SER A 146 6.38 -22.14 4.91
N VAL A 147 5.68 -21.64 5.93
CA VAL A 147 5.95 -20.39 6.64
C VAL A 147 6.04 -20.70 8.13
N VAL A 148 7.12 -20.26 8.75
CA VAL A 148 7.39 -20.56 10.17
C VAL A 148 7.67 -19.28 10.94
N PHE A 149 6.91 -19.05 11.99
CA PHE A 149 7.18 -18.00 12.98
C PHE A 149 7.74 -18.66 14.25
N GLU A 150 8.97 -18.32 14.60
CA GLU A 150 9.66 -18.88 15.78
C GLU A 150 9.56 -18.01 17.03
N SER A 151 9.06 -16.78 16.90
CA SER A 151 8.97 -15.80 17.97
C SER A 151 7.59 -15.16 18.05
N VAL A 152 7.47 -14.06 18.80
CA VAL A 152 6.24 -13.31 18.99
C VAL A 152 5.91 -12.50 17.74
N VAL A 153 4.65 -12.57 17.30
CA VAL A 153 4.08 -11.72 16.26
C VAL A 153 2.94 -10.93 16.88
N VAL A 154 3.04 -9.61 16.84
CA VAL A 154 1.94 -8.73 17.23
C VAL A 154 1.16 -8.36 15.97
N ASP A 155 -0.07 -8.82 15.89
CA ASP A 155 -0.97 -8.54 14.79
C ASP A 155 -1.89 -7.38 15.16
N LEU A 156 -1.92 -6.37 14.32
CA LEU A 156 -2.68 -5.14 14.49
C LEU A 156 -3.93 -5.09 13.61
N GLY A 157 -4.55 -6.22 13.33
CA GLY A 157 -5.80 -6.33 12.59
C GLY A 157 -5.64 -6.76 11.14
N VAL A 158 -4.49 -7.32 10.80
CA VAL A 158 -4.27 -8.02 9.52
C VAL A 158 -4.01 -9.48 9.83
N GLU A 159 -4.74 -10.37 9.14
CA GLU A 159 -4.46 -11.79 9.26
C GLU A 159 -3.12 -12.11 8.59
N VAL A 160 -2.05 -12.27 9.39
CA VAL A 160 -0.75 -12.78 8.91
C VAL A 160 -0.86 -14.19 8.31
N THR A 161 -2.00 -14.82 8.50
CA THR A 161 -2.34 -16.13 7.91
C THR A 161 -2.94 -16.01 6.51
N GLU A 162 -3.29 -14.81 6.04
CA GLU A 162 -3.83 -14.62 4.70
C GLU A 162 -2.80 -14.97 3.63
N SER A 163 -3.13 -15.97 2.82
CA SER A 163 -2.35 -16.35 1.65
C SER A 163 -3.26 -16.48 0.43
N SER A 164 -2.92 -15.76 -0.63
CA SER A 164 -3.64 -15.82 -1.91
C SER A 164 -2.75 -16.41 -2.99
N LYS A 165 -3.28 -17.39 -3.75
CA LYS A 165 -2.53 -18.08 -4.81
C LYS A 165 -1.25 -18.79 -4.31
N CYS A 166 -1.33 -19.42 -3.15
CA CYS A 166 -0.26 -20.25 -2.57
C CYS A 166 -0.73 -21.72 -2.43
N PRO A 167 -0.95 -22.44 -3.53
CA PRO A 167 -1.66 -23.73 -3.52
C PRO A 167 -0.93 -24.86 -2.80
N LYS A 168 0.39 -24.76 -2.59
CA LYS A 168 1.19 -25.77 -1.90
C LYS A 168 1.35 -25.49 -0.40
N LEU A 169 0.93 -24.31 0.07
CA LEU A 169 1.03 -23.95 1.47
C LEU A 169 -0.03 -24.68 2.29
N ASN A 170 0.40 -25.63 3.11
CA ASN A 170 -0.48 -26.45 3.95
C ASN A 170 -0.75 -25.86 5.34
N GLY A 171 -0.53 -24.58 5.51
CA GLY A 171 -0.69 -23.85 6.76
C GLY A 171 0.57 -23.12 7.20
N ILE A 172 0.39 -22.31 8.22
CA ILE A 172 1.47 -21.51 8.82
C ILE A 172 1.79 -22.10 10.18
N THR A 173 3.06 -22.37 10.43
CA THR A 173 3.52 -22.88 11.72
C THR A 173 3.93 -21.72 12.62
N CYS A 174 3.38 -21.63 13.81
CA CYS A 174 3.81 -20.71 14.85
C CYS A 174 4.35 -21.49 16.04
N ASN A 175 5.67 -21.40 16.24
CA ASN A 175 6.36 -21.95 17.42
C ASN A 175 6.49 -20.91 18.54
N GLY A 176 6.16 -19.65 18.24
CA GLY A 176 6.11 -18.53 19.17
C GLY A 176 4.69 -18.23 19.63
N ALA A 177 4.33 -16.96 19.69
CA ALA A 177 3.01 -16.49 20.07
C ALA A 177 2.46 -15.49 19.06
N PHE A 178 1.19 -15.68 18.62
CA PHE A 178 0.44 -14.66 17.92
C PHE A 178 -0.38 -13.84 18.92
N LEU A 179 -0.18 -12.53 18.91
CA LEU A 179 -0.90 -11.58 19.76
C LEU A 179 -1.80 -10.73 18.88
N ASN A 180 -3.08 -11.07 18.83
CA ASN A 180 -4.05 -10.26 18.12
C ASN A 180 -4.63 -9.20 19.07
N VAL A 181 -4.29 -7.94 18.83
CA VAL A 181 -4.68 -6.81 19.69
C VAL A 181 -6.18 -6.48 19.60
N TYR A 182 -6.87 -6.96 18.57
CA TYR A 182 -8.30 -6.67 18.36
C TYR A 182 -9.25 -7.72 18.95
N ASN A 183 -8.75 -8.85 19.44
CA ASN A 183 -9.58 -9.96 19.91
C ASN A 183 -9.29 -10.27 21.40
N ASP A 184 -9.80 -9.44 22.28
CA ASP A 184 -9.39 -9.27 23.68
C ASP A 184 -9.38 -10.50 24.57
N SER A 185 -10.37 -11.40 24.50
CA SER A 185 -10.57 -12.36 25.58
C SER A 185 -9.98 -13.75 25.34
N LEU A 186 -9.99 -14.24 24.12
CA LEU A 186 -9.47 -15.58 23.78
C LEU A 186 -7.94 -15.57 23.65
N THR A 187 -7.38 -14.48 23.17
CA THR A 187 -5.95 -14.29 22.96
C THR A 187 -5.20 -14.16 24.28
N HIS A 188 -5.83 -13.57 25.30
CA HIS A 188 -5.23 -13.31 26.60
C HIS A 188 -4.82 -14.61 27.33
N ALA A 189 -5.74 -15.57 27.48
CA ALA A 189 -5.45 -16.83 28.16
C ALA A 189 -4.41 -17.69 27.41
N ALA A 190 -4.52 -17.77 26.09
CA ALA A 190 -3.58 -18.50 25.25
C ALA A 190 -2.17 -17.88 25.31
N THR A 191 -2.08 -16.54 25.34
CA THR A 191 -0.82 -15.81 25.44
C THR A 191 -0.15 -16.06 26.79
N ILE A 192 -0.88 -16.03 27.90
CA ILE A 192 -0.34 -16.33 29.22
C ILE A 192 0.28 -17.73 29.23
N ASP A 193 -0.44 -18.72 28.74
CA ASP A 193 0.05 -20.11 28.74
C ASP A 193 1.29 -20.31 27.86
N GLN A 194 1.38 -19.61 26.73
CA GLN A 194 2.56 -19.64 25.86
C GLN A 194 3.76 -18.93 26.47
N LEU A 195 3.55 -17.86 27.22
CA LEU A 195 4.63 -17.06 27.84
C LEU A 195 5.14 -17.65 29.13
N LYS A 196 4.32 -18.46 29.85
CA LYS A 196 4.73 -19.09 31.09
C LYS A 196 5.97 -19.95 30.89
N GLY A 197 7.08 -19.56 31.58
CA GLY A 197 8.34 -20.29 31.53
C GLY A 197 9.13 -20.17 30.24
N ASN A 198 8.65 -19.40 29.28
CA ASN A 198 9.35 -19.19 28.01
C ASN A 198 10.15 -17.89 28.02
N LEU A 199 11.38 -17.96 28.60
CA LEU A 199 12.27 -16.81 28.72
C LEU A 199 12.64 -16.17 27.38
N ARG A 200 12.68 -16.95 26.28
CA ARG A 200 12.96 -16.43 24.93
C ARG A 200 11.84 -15.50 24.46
N LEU A 201 10.59 -15.93 24.57
CA LEU A 201 9.45 -15.10 24.16
C LEU A 201 9.34 -13.83 25.00
N LEU A 202 9.60 -13.91 26.30
CA LEU A 202 9.62 -12.73 27.17
C LEU A 202 10.73 -11.75 26.78
N SER A 203 11.92 -12.24 26.43
CA SER A 203 13.02 -11.41 25.92
C SER A 203 12.67 -10.77 24.58
N ASP A 204 12.03 -11.50 23.69
CA ASP A 204 11.61 -10.97 22.38
C ASP A 204 10.52 -9.88 22.52
N MET A 205 9.60 -10.03 23.48
CA MET A 205 8.62 -8.98 23.80
C MET A 205 9.28 -7.75 24.42
N GLU A 206 10.32 -7.92 25.23
CA GLU A 206 11.11 -6.78 25.75
C GLU A 206 11.78 -6.01 24.60
N ARG A 207 12.29 -6.72 23.58
CA ARG A 207 12.84 -6.09 22.36
C ARG A 207 11.79 -5.26 21.62
N ILE A 208 10.57 -5.79 21.44
CA ILE A 208 9.45 -5.04 20.84
C ILE A 208 9.15 -3.79 21.65
N ALA A 209 9.00 -3.90 22.98
CA ALA A 209 8.67 -2.77 23.82
C ALA A 209 9.77 -1.68 23.80
N ARG A 210 11.04 -2.08 23.79
CA ARG A 210 12.17 -1.14 23.64
C ARG A 210 12.14 -0.45 22.28
N TRP A 211 11.94 -1.19 21.20
CA TRP A 211 11.84 -0.61 19.87
C TRP A 211 10.67 0.37 19.79
N GLN A 212 9.49 0.03 20.29
CA GLN A 212 8.35 0.94 20.34
C GLN A 212 8.68 2.23 21.11
N SER A 213 9.40 2.12 22.24
CA SER A 213 9.85 3.28 23.02
C SER A 213 10.82 4.16 22.25
N GLU A 214 11.78 3.55 21.53
CA GLU A 214 12.74 4.28 20.69
C GLU A 214 12.05 5.02 19.57
N VAL A 215 11.10 4.38 18.92
CA VAL A 215 10.29 4.96 17.87
C VAL A 215 9.48 6.16 18.37
N LEU A 216 8.89 6.05 19.58
CA LEU A 216 8.11 7.15 20.19
C LEU A 216 8.97 8.33 20.62
N THR A 217 10.21 8.08 21.02
CA THR A 217 11.16 9.15 21.38
C THR A 217 11.78 9.81 20.15
N ALA A 218 11.77 9.15 18.98
CA ALA A 218 12.10 9.77 17.74
C ALA A 218 11.06 10.87 17.42
N LYS A 219 11.50 12.05 17.04
CA LYS A 219 10.65 13.26 16.90
C LYS A 219 9.71 13.25 15.68
N ASN A 220 9.24 12.09 15.25
CA ASN A 220 8.26 11.99 14.17
C ASN A 220 7.07 11.09 14.55
N PRO A 221 6.26 11.50 15.54
CA PRO A 221 5.10 10.74 15.97
C PRO A 221 3.98 10.68 14.92
N ASP A 222 3.98 11.58 13.95
CA ASP A 222 2.91 11.69 12.94
C ASP A 222 2.86 10.51 11.95
N GLY A 223 3.92 9.70 11.86
CA GLY A 223 3.98 8.50 11.02
C GLY A 223 3.64 7.21 11.76
N LEU A 224 3.38 7.28 13.06
CA LEU A 224 3.16 6.11 13.90
C LEU A 224 1.70 6.03 14.33
N ARG A 225 1.14 4.87 14.17
CA ARG A 225 -0.24 4.59 14.52
C ARG A 225 -0.38 4.45 16.03
N LYS A 226 -1.35 5.14 16.62
CA LYS A 226 -1.70 4.91 18.04
C LYS A 226 -1.97 3.44 18.35
N CYS A 227 -2.52 2.68 17.39
CA CYS A 227 -2.77 1.26 17.51
C CYS A 227 -1.48 0.42 17.60
N GLU A 228 -0.35 0.86 17.06
CA GLU A 228 0.93 0.15 17.15
C GLU A 228 1.44 0.05 18.60
N TYR A 229 0.93 0.90 19.49
CA TYR A 229 1.26 0.90 20.92
C TYR A 229 0.24 0.18 21.79
N GLN A 230 -0.90 -0.21 21.23
CA GLN A 230 -1.94 -0.90 22.00
C GLN A 230 -1.52 -2.32 22.41
N ALA A 231 -0.52 -2.90 21.74
CA ALA A 231 0.09 -4.16 22.16
C ALA A 231 0.57 -4.10 23.62
N ALA A 232 1.13 -2.98 24.05
CA ALA A 232 1.52 -2.78 25.46
C ALA A 232 0.32 -2.86 26.41
N LYS A 233 -0.83 -2.30 26.03
CA LYS A 233 -2.06 -2.30 26.84
C LYS A 233 -2.63 -3.70 27.04
N VAL A 234 -2.64 -4.50 25.99
CA VAL A 234 -3.15 -5.88 26.03
C VAL A 234 -2.26 -6.79 26.88
N LEU A 235 -0.95 -6.58 26.82
CA LEU A 235 0.03 -7.45 27.47
C LEU A 235 0.31 -7.11 28.93
N GLN A 236 0.06 -5.88 29.36
CA GLN A 236 0.33 -5.43 30.71
C GLN A 236 -0.34 -6.29 31.81
N PRO A 237 -1.64 -6.65 31.71
CA PRO A 237 -2.27 -7.56 32.66
C PRO A 237 -1.62 -8.94 32.67
N VAL A 238 -1.29 -9.49 31.49
CA VAL A 238 -0.64 -10.79 31.32
C VAL A 238 0.69 -10.84 32.08
N LEU A 239 1.52 -9.83 31.93
CA LEU A 239 2.83 -9.75 32.54
C LEU A 239 2.75 -9.60 34.07
N SER A 240 1.70 -8.95 34.58
CA SER A 240 1.46 -8.82 36.02
C SER A 240 1.19 -10.18 36.68
N GLU A 241 0.60 -11.12 35.95
CA GLU A 241 0.30 -12.46 36.45
C GLU A 241 1.50 -13.43 36.38
N LEU A 242 2.49 -13.17 35.51
CA LEU A 242 3.63 -14.06 35.31
C LEU A 242 4.63 -14.05 36.50
N GLY A 243 4.71 -12.96 37.24
CA GLY A 243 5.44 -12.88 38.54
C GLY A 243 6.96 -13.12 38.49
N SER A 244 7.57 -13.20 37.30
CA SER A 244 9.00 -13.41 37.15
C SER A 244 9.79 -12.09 37.05
N PRO A 245 11.11 -12.06 37.39
CA PRO A 245 11.93 -10.88 37.19
C PRO A 245 11.98 -10.41 35.74
N GLU A 246 11.93 -11.33 34.77
CA GLU A 246 11.89 -11.07 33.35
C GLU A 246 10.57 -10.39 32.95
N ALA A 247 9.45 -10.92 33.45
CA ALA A 247 8.14 -10.30 33.25
C ALA A 247 8.08 -8.90 33.86
N GLY A 248 8.72 -8.69 35.02
CA GLY A 248 8.83 -7.37 35.66
C GLY A 248 9.58 -6.35 34.79
N ARG A 249 10.72 -6.76 34.20
CA ARG A 249 11.47 -5.88 33.25
C ARG A 249 10.66 -5.57 32.02
N LEU A 250 10.03 -6.58 31.43
CA LEU A 250 9.18 -6.41 30.27
C LEU A 250 8.00 -5.46 30.57
N LYS A 251 7.32 -5.68 31.72
CA LYS A 251 6.25 -4.79 32.18
C LYS A 251 6.72 -3.34 32.25
N SER A 252 7.88 -3.09 32.86
CA SER A 252 8.43 -1.72 32.96
C SER A 252 8.73 -1.11 31.60
N ALA A 253 9.27 -1.89 30.65
CA ALA A 253 9.51 -1.41 29.29
C ALA A 253 8.20 -1.11 28.53
N MET A 254 7.18 -1.94 28.73
CA MET A 254 5.86 -1.74 28.11
C MET A 254 5.08 -0.60 28.75
N ASP A 255 5.16 -0.42 30.07
CA ASP A 255 4.57 0.74 30.77
C ASP A 255 5.17 2.05 30.23
N TYR A 256 6.48 2.06 29.98
CA TYR A 256 7.14 3.21 29.39
C TYR A 256 6.64 3.47 27.95
N ALA A 257 6.60 2.44 27.11
CA ALA A 257 6.10 2.54 25.76
C ALA A 257 4.60 2.97 25.73
N TRP A 258 3.80 2.43 26.65
CA TRP A 258 2.39 2.82 26.77
C TRP A 258 2.21 4.29 27.11
N ASN A 259 2.91 4.76 28.16
CA ASN A 259 2.81 6.16 28.56
C ASN A 259 3.21 7.12 27.43
N LEU A 260 4.25 6.75 26.66
CA LEU A 260 4.62 7.50 25.46
C LEU A 260 3.55 7.40 24.37
N GLY A 261 2.95 6.21 24.19
CA GLY A 261 1.92 5.97 23.17
C GLY A 261 0.61 6.72 23.41
N ASP A 262 0.29 7.09 24.65
CA ASP A 262 -0.90 7.90 24.95
C ASP A 262 -0.81 9.34 24.39
N ASP A 263 0.41 9.82 24.13
CA ASP A 263 0.66 11.13 23.50
C ASP A 263 0.65 11.08 21.97
N VAL A 264 0.62 9.88 21.37
CA VAL A 264 0.57 9.70 19.90
C VAL A 264 -0.85 9.88 19.39
N LYS A 265 -1.01 10.79 18.45
CA LYS A 265 -2.30 11.05 17.80
C LYS A 265 -2.60 9.99 16.75
N SER A 266 -3.85 9.54 16.74
CA SER A 266 -4.36 8.75 15.63
C SER A 266 -4.46 9.58 14.35
N GLU A 267 -4.53 8.92 13.19
CA GLU A 267 -4.70 9.62 11.90
C GLU A 267 -5.97 10.50 11.87
N LEU A 268 -7.04 10.02 12.51
CA LEU A 268 -8.26 10.81 12.64
C LEU A 268 -8.08 12.04 13.54
N GLU A 269 -7.28 11.94 14.61
CA GLU A 269 -6.96 13.09 15.47
C GLU A 269 -6.09 14.11 14.72
N ILE A 270 -5.11 13.66 13.94
CA ILE A 270 -4.30 14.50 13.06
C ILE A 270 -5.18 15.22 12.03
N LEU A 271 -6.12 14.50 11.40
CA LEU A 271 -7.06 15.09 10.45
C LEU A 271 -8.00 16.11 11.11
N LYS A 272 -8.48 15.85 12.33
CA LYS A 272 -9.33 16.79 13.09
C LYS A 272 -8.64 18.11 13.37
N GLU A 273 -7.34 18.09 13.58
CA GLU A 273 -6.51 19.29 13.78
C GLU A 273 -6.07 19.95 12.49
N ALA A 274 -6.26 19.31 11.33
CA ALA A 274 -5.87 19.88 10.05
C ALA A 274 -6.58 21.24 9.83
N PRO A 275 -5.88 22.25 9.31
CA PRO A 275 -6.52 23.52 8.95
C PRO A 275 -7.66 23.30 7.96
N GLU A 276 -8.64 24.21 7.99
CA GLU A 276 -9.70 24.22 6.99
C GLU A 276 -9.16 24.58 5.61
N TYR A 277 -9.89 24.18 4.58
CA TYR A 277 -9.72 24.78 3.28
C TYR A 277 -10.12 26.26 3.34
N GLY A 278 -9.54 27.09 2.51
CA GLY A 278 -9.84 28.51 2.46
C GLY A 278 -10.97 28.84 1.50
N VAL A 279 -11.44 30.09 1.56
CA VAL A 279 -12.20 30.71 0.48
C VAL A 279 -11.21 31.49 -0.38
N ALA A 280 -11.42 31.47 -1.68
CA ALA A 280 -10.55 31.96 -2.74
C ALA A 280 -9.72 33.23 -2.42
N GLU A 281 -8.41 33.10 -2.59
CA GLU A 281 -7.51 34.20 -2.96
C GLU A 281 -6.69 33.78 -4.17
N PRO A 282 -6.44 34.61 -5.11
CA PRO A 282 -7.27 34.75 -6.30
C PRO A 282 -7.43 33.42 -7.04
N SER A 283 -8.63 33.19 -7.56
CA SER A 283 -9.01 31.97 -8.28
C SER A 283 -7.95 31.51 -9.26
N MET A 284 -7.61 30.19 -9.21
CA MET A 284 -6.85 29.58 -10.29
C MET A 284 -7.51 29.85 -11.64
N THR A 285 -6.71 30.25 -12.62
CA THR A 285 -7.18 30.49 -13.99
C THR A 285 -7.38 29.19 -14.75
N LEU A 286 -6.86 28.07 -14.26
CA LEU A 286 -7.02 26.74 -14.83
C LEU A 286 -8.49 26.30 -14.80
N LYS A 287 -8.90 25.52 -15.83
CA LYS A 287 -10.25 24.96 -15.91
C LYS A 287 -10.16 23.45 -15.98
N PHE A 288 -11.11 22.79 -15.32
CA PHE A 288 -11.28 21.34 -15.51
C PHE A 288 -11.95 21.07 -16.86
N ARG A 289 -11.38 20.11 -17.59
CA ARG A 289 -11.89 19.62 -18.87
C ARG A 289 -12.10 18.12 -18.79
N TYR A 290 -13.07 17.65 -19.53
CA TYR A 290 -13.44 16.25 -19.60
C TYR A 290 -13.52 15.85 -21.07
N ALA A 291 -12.91 14.74 -21.47
CA ALA A 291 -13.02 14.24 -22.83
C ALA A 291 -14.49 13.93 -23.14
N HIS A 292 -14.90 14.24 -24.36
CA HIS A 292 -16.26 13.95 -24.82
C HIS A 292 -16.43 12.43 -25.00
N PRO A 293 -17.60 11.83 -24.70
CA PRO A 293 -17.83 10.38 -24.86
C PRO A 293 -17.56 9.82 -26.25
N THR A 294 -17.57 10.68 -27.28
CA THR A 294 -17.23 10.32 -28.67
C THR A 294 -15.72 10.39 -28.96
N ASP A 295 -14.89 10.71 -27.98
CA ASP A 295 -13.44 10.58 -28.12
C ASP A 295 -13.08 9.17 -28.56
N THR A 296 -12.13 9.07 -29.49
CA THR A 296 -11.78 7.80 -30.11
C THR A 296 -11.35 6.74 -29.09
N LEU A 297 -10.52 7.12 -28.09
CA LEU A 297 -10.03 6.16 -27.10
C LEU A 297 -11.15 5.72 -26.16
N LEU A 298 -12.03 6.65 -25.76
CA LEU A 298 -13.21 6.35 -24.94
C LEU A 298 -14.20 5.45 -25.69
N THR A 299 -14.46 5.73 -26.97
CA THR A 299 -15.32 4.90 -27.84
C THR A 299 -14.76 3.49 -27.96
N LEU A 300 -13.45 3.33 -28.18
CA LEU A 300 -12.82 2.02 -28.26
C LEU A 300 -12.96 1.22 -26.95
N SER A 301 -12.88 1.87 -25.79
CA SER A 301 -13.06 1.21 -24.50
C SER A 301 -14.53 0.85 -24.28
N ARG A 302 -15.46 1.73 -24.62
CA ARG A 302 -16.91 1.51 -24.53
C ARG A 302 -17.35 0.30 -25.37
N GLU A 303 -16.94 0.24 -26.63
CA GLU A 303 -17.28 -0.86 -27.54
C GLU A 303 -16.63 -2.18 -27.09
N ARG A 304 -15.32 -2.17 -26.76
CA ARG A 304 -14.59 -3.36 -26.37
C ARG A 304 -15.21 -4.09 -25.18
N PHE A 305 -15.61 -3.36 -24.15
CA PHE A 305 -16.15 -3.91 -22.92
C PHE A 305 -17.67 -3.94 -22.87
N ASN A 306 -18.34 -3.39 -23.89
CA ASN A 306 -19.80 -3.22 -23.91
C ASN A 306 -20.27 -2.48 -22.65
N LEU A 307 -19.64 -1.31 -22.38
CA LEU A 307 -19.87 -0.55 -21.14
C LEU A 307 -21.33 -0.11 -20.99
N ASP A 308 -22.05 0.15 -22.08
CA ASP A 308 -23.50 0.42 -22.04
C ASP A 308 -24.28 -0.68 -21.30
N SER A 309 -23.94 -1.95 -21.60
CA SER A 309 -24.62 -3.08 -20.97
C SER A 309 -24.22 -3.22 -19.50
N ILE A 310 -22.96 -2.92 -19.17
CA ILE A 310 -22.45 -2.96 -17.80
C ILE A 310 -23.08 -1.85 -16.96
N ALA A 311 -23.06 -0.62 -17.46
CA ALA A 311 -23.69 0.52 -16.80
C ALA A 311 -25.20 0.30 -16.62
N GLY A 312 -25.85 -0.29 -17.63
CA GLY A 312 -27.30 -0.56 -17.63
C GLY A 312 -28.13 0.69 -17.88
N ASN A 313 -29.45 0.53 -17.77
CA ASN A 313 -30.43 1.56 -18.07
C ASN A 313 -31.06 2.23 -16.82
N GLY A 314 -30.38 2.09 -15.66
CA GLY A 314 -30.82 2.72 -14.42
C GLY A 314 -30.57 4.23 -14.38
N ASP A 315 -30.81 4.83 -13.22
CA ASP A 315 -30.41 6.20 -12.95
C ASP A 315 -28.88 6.37 -12.96
N ASP A 316 -28.42 7.59 -12.92
CA ASP A 316 -26.98 7.91 -12.96
C ASP A 316 -26.21 7.27 -11.80
N ILE A 317 -26.77 7.22 -10.59
CA ILE A 317 -26.17 6.61 -9.43
C ILE A 317 -26.00 5.10 -9.62
N SER A 318 -27.03 4.43 -10.15
CA SER A 318 -26.99 2.99 -10.45
C SER A 318 -25.93 2.69 -11.51
N ARG A 319 -25.85 3.49 -12.57
CA ARG A 319 -24.85 3.36 -13.64
C ARG A 319 -23.42 3.54 -13.09
N ILE A 320 -23.20 4.55 -12.26
CA ILE A 320 -21.91 4.80 -11.61
C ILE A 320 -21.50 3.60 -10.76
N LYS A 321 -22.41 3.08 -9.93
CA LYS A 321 -22.13 1.92 -9.06
C LYS A 321 -21.87 0.65 -9.87
N ASN A 322 -22.60 0.40 -10.93
CA ASN A 322 -22.37 -0.76 -11.80
C ASN A 322 -20.97 -0.74 -12.41
N LEU A 323 -20.50 0.43 -12.88
CA LEU A 323 -19.13 0.58 -13.40
C LEU A 323 -18.07 0.46 -12.29
N LEU A 324 -18.33 0.99 -11.09
CA LEU A 324 -17.47 0.82 -9.92
C LEU A 324 -17.22 -0.67 -9.63
N TYR A 325 -18.30 -1.44 -9.45
CA TYR A 325 -18.21 -2.87 -9.16
C TYR A 325 -17.59 -3.66 -10.30
N TRP A 326 -17.86 -3.27 -11.54
CA TRP A 326 -17.26 -3.93 -12.69
C TRP A 326 -15.74 -3.77 -12.72
N VAL A 327 -15.21 -2.55 -12.51
CA VAL A 327 -13.76 -2.30 -12.47
C VAL A 327 -13.13 -3.06 -11.30
N HIS A 328 -13.71 -2.97 -10.10
CA HIS A 328 -13.27 -3.68 -8.91
C HIS A 328 -13.14 -5.19 -9.15
N ASN A 329 -14.15 -5.80 -9.78
CA ASN A 329 -14.20 -7.23 -10.04
C ASN A 329 -13.32 -7.67 -11.21
N SER A 330 -12.95 -6.75 -12.10
CA SER A 330 -12.22 -7.05 -13.34
C SER A 330 -10.71 -6.96 -13.21
N ILE A 331 -10.21 -6.08 -12.35
CA ILE A 331 -8.78 -5.79 -12.20
C ILE A 331 -8.44 -5.90 -10.71
N PRO A 332 -7.70 -6.94 -10.28
CA PRO A 332 -7.28 -7.06 -8.89
C PRO A 332 -6.39 -5.88 -8.46
N HIS A 333 -6.54 -5.45 -7.23
CA HIS A 333 -5.63 -4.46 -6.65
C HIS A 333 -4.35 -5.13 -6.17
N ASP A 334 -3.21 -4.47 -6.42
CA ASP A 334 -1.89 -4.82 -5.90
C ASP A 334 -1.08 -3.53 -5.71
N GLY A 335 -1.04 -3.04 -4.45
CA GLY A 335 -0.35 -1.79 -4.11
C GLY A 335 1.15 -1.77 -4.43
N GLY A 336 1.79 -2.94 -4.40
CA GLY A 336 3.19 -3.10 -4.79
C GLY A 336 3.44 -3.08 -6.31
N HIS A 337 2.39 -3.05 -7.12
CA HIS A 337 2.49 -3.04 -8.59
C HIS A 337 2.00 -1.71 -9.16
N GLY A 338 2.89 -0.90 -9.64
CA GLY A 338 2.58 0.41 -10.23
C GLY A 338 1.51 0.37 -11.33
N LEU A 339 1.64 1.25 -12.32
CA LEU A 339 0.78 1.25 -13.52
C LEU A 339 1.19 0.14 -14.49
N ALA A 340 0.24 -0.36 -15.30
CA ALA A 340 0.52 -1.34 -16.34
C ALA A 340 1.59 -0.81 -17.32
N PRO A 341 2.52 -1.64 -17.81
CA PRO A 341 3.45 -1.24 -18.86
C PRO A 341 2.70 -0.82 -20.13
N GLY A 342 3.21 0.17 -20.86
CA GLY A 342 2.57 0.71 -22.07
C GLY A 342 1.50 1.76 -21.76
N PRO A 343 0.43 1.89 -22.61
CA PRO A 343 -0.62 2.90 -22.44
C PRO A 343 -1.31 2.83 -21.08
N LYS A 344 -1.49 3.98 -20.42
CA LYS A 344 -2.10 4.07 -19.07
C LYS A 344 -3.61 4.22 -19.17
N ASN A 345 -4.28 3.22 -19.76
CA ASN A 345 -5.72 3.22 -20.04
C ASN A 345 -6.38 1.90 -19.59
N LEU A 346 -7.71 1.91 -19.59
CA LEU A 346 -8.54 0.79 -19.18
C LEU A 346 -8.23 -0.50 -19.97
N ARG A 347 -8.14 -0.42 -21.30
CA ARG A 347 -7.92 -1.58 -22.18
C ARG A 347 -6.59 -2.25 -21.89
N ASN A 348 -5.51 -1.47 -21.87
CA ASN A 348 -4.17 -2.01 -21.62
C ASN A 348 -4.02 -2.55 -20.19
N THR A 349 -4.57 -1.85 -19.19
CA THR A 349 -4.52 -2.31 -17.79
C THR A 349 -5.26 -3.62 -17.62
N PHE A 350 -6.46 -3.74 -18.21
CA PHE A 350 -7.27 -4.96 -18.17
C PHE A 350 -6.56 -6.14 -18.87
N ASP A 351 -6.03 -5.91 -20.08
CA ASP A 351 -5.35 -6.95 -20.86
C ASP A 351 -4.06 -7.41 -20.17
N SER A 352 -3.30 -6.48 -19.62
CA SER A 352 -2.08 -6.78 -18.88
C SER A 352 -2.39 -7.55 -17.58
N ALA A 353 -3.42 -7.16 -16.83
CA ALA A 353 -3.84 -7.87 -15.63
C ALA A 353 -4.18 -9.34 -15.92
N ARG A 354 -4.86 -9.61 -17.04
CA ARG A 354 -5.20 -10.98 -17.46
C ARG A 354 -4.02 -11.76 -18.02
N ARG A 355 -3.23 -11.14 -18.91
CA ARG A 355 -2.07 -11.76 -19.51
C ARG A 355 -1.04 -12.17 -18.46
N ASP A 356 -0.77 -11.28 -17.51
CA ASP A 356 0.28 -11.44 -16.52
C ASP A 356 -0.26 -12.02 -15.20
N SER A 357 -1.57 -12.31 -15.14
CA SER A 357 -2.29 -12.80 -13.94
C SER A 357 -1.99 -11.95 -12.71
N CYS A 358 -2.02 -10.61 -12.86
CA CYS A 358 -1.59 -9.68 -11.81
C CYS A 358 -2.63 -8.59 -11.52
N GLY A 359 -2.49 -7.99 -10.32
CA GLY A 359 -3.17 -6.75 -9.96
C GLY A 359 -2.33 -5.52 -10.30
N TYR A 360 -2.92 -4.35 -10.12
CA TYR A 360 -2.29 -3.03 -10.25
C TYR A 360 -2.67 -2.15 -9.05
N ASN A 361 -1.92 -1.05 -8.85
CA ASN A 361 -2.16 -0.16 -7.72
C ASN A 361 -3.50 0.61 -7.82
N CYS A 362 -3.86 1.28 -6.74
CA CYS A 362 -5.09 2.09 -6.65
C CYS A 362 -5.19 3.15 -7.76
N ARG A 363 -4.06 3.76 -8.18
CA ARG A 363 -4.02 4.75 -9.26
C ARG A 363 -4.46 4.14 -10.59
N ALA A 364 -3.98 2.94 -10.93
CA ALA A 364 -4.38 2.25 -12.15
C ALA A 364 -5.89 1.95 -12.17
N LEU A 365 -6.44 1.47 -11.06
CA LEU A 365 -7.86 1.17 -10.93
C LEU A 365 -8.71 2.46 -11.03
N ALA A 366 -8.27 3.54 -10.37
CA ALA A 366 -8.97 4.83 -10.43
C ALA A 366 -8.96 5.45 -11.84
N ILE A 367 -7.86 5.33 -12.58
CA ILE A 367 -7.77 5.74 -14.00
C ILE A 367 -8.74 4.90 -14.83
N CYS A 368 -8.78 3.58 -14.64
CA CYS A 368 -9.70 2.69 -15.37
C CYS A 368 -11.17 3.04 -15.10
N LEU A 369 -11.55 3.31 -13.86
CA LEU A 369 -12.91 3.72 -13.53
C LEU A 369 -13.25 5.10 -14.12
N THR A 370 -12.32 6.05 -14.03
CA THR A 370 -12.49 7.38 -14.64
C THR A 370 -12.75 7.26 -16.14
N GLU A 371 -11.98 6.45 -16.86
CA GLU A 371 -12.15 6.21 -18.28
C GLU A 371 -13.49 5.55 -18.60
N ALA A 372 -13.90 4.53 -17.84
CA ALA A 372 -15.18 3.86 -18.03
C ALA A 372 -16.37 4.81 -17.84
N LEU A 373 -16.32 5.67 -16.82
CA LEU A 373 -17.35 6.68 -16.54
C LEU A 373 -17.40 7.73 -17.66
N LEU A 374 -16.25 8.26 -18.09
CA LEU A 374 -16.18 9.22 -19.19
C LEU A 374 -16.71 8.63 -20.50
N ALA A 375 -16.41 7.36 -20.81
CA ALA A 375 -16.93 6.65 -21.98
C ALA A 375 -18.46 6.54 -21.98
N GLU A 376 -19.06 6.47 -20.79
CA GLU A 376 -20.52 6.46 -20.58
C GLU A 376 -21.14 7.87 -20.46
N GLY A 377 -20.35 8.92 -20.72
CA GLY A 377 -20.81 10.31 -20.67
C GLY A 377 -20.96 10.86 -19.25
N ILE A 378 -20.43 10.18 -18.26
CA ILE A 378 -20.46 10.60 -16.85
C ILE A 378 -19.14 11.32 -16.54
N PRO A 379 -19.14 12.64 -16.28
CA PRO A 379 -17.92 13.34 -15.88
C PRO A 379 -17.29 12.71 -14.65
N ALA A 380 -15.99 12.40 -14.72
CA ALA A 380 -15.27 11.74 -13.66
C ALA A 380 -13.82 12.23 -13.56
N ARG A 381 -13.23 12.12 -12.39
CA ARG A 381 -11.83 12.44 -12.11
C ARG A 381 -11.25 11.43 -11.12
N TYR A 382 -9.99 11.04 -11.31
CA TYR A 382 -9.28 10.38 -10.21
C TYR A 382 -8.70 11.43 -9.26
N ILE A 383 -8.70 11.14 -7.98
CA ILE A 383 -8.21 11.99 -6.90
C ILE A 383 -7.11 11.24 -6.16
N THR A 384 -5.91 11.78 -6.16
CA THR A 384 -4.84 11.32 -5.27
C THR A 384 -5.05 11.92 -3.90
N CYS A 385 -5.28 11.08 -2.93
CA CYS A 385 -5.45 11.42 -1.53
C CYS A 385 -4.12 11.21 -0.81
N LEU A 386 -3.60 12.24 -0.15
CA LEU A 386 -2.24 12.29 0.38
C LEU A 386 -2.25 12.58 1.88
N PRO A 387 -1.29 12.00 2.63
CA PRO A 387 -1.11 12.25 4.05
C PRO A 387 -0.53 13.65 4.33
N LYS A 388 -0.55 14.04 5.60
CA LYS A 388 0.12 15.26 6.08
C LYS A 388 1.62 15.24 5.78
N ALA A 389 2.25 14.10 6.03
CA ALA A 389 3.68 13.86 5.82
C ALA A 389 3.98 13.33 4.40
N TRP A 390 3.32 13.90 3.38
CA TRP A 390 3.39 13.45 1.98
C TRP A 390 4.80 13.34 1.39
N ASP A 391 5.77 14.03 1.95
CA ASP A 391 7.17 14.04 1.52
C ASP A 391 7.99 12.88 2.13
N THR A 392 7.51 12.29 3.21
CA THR A 392 8.17 11.19 3.93
C THR A 392 7.32 9.91 3.93
N ASP A 393 6.00 10.02 3.97
CA ASP A 393 5.08 8.89 3.85
C ASP A 393 4.70 8.69 2.37
N GLN A 394 5.20 7.63 1.77
CA GLN A 394 4.94 7.29 0.36
C GLN A 394 3.60 6.56 0.16
N ASP A 395 2.94 6.13 1.24
CA ASP A 395 1.64 5.47 1.17
C ASP A 395 0.52 6.49 1.02
N CYS A 396 0.07 6.67 -0.20
CA CYS A 396 -1.08 7.49 -0.57
C CYS A 396 -2.18 6.62 -1.18
N HIS A 397 -3.40 7.14 -1.25
CA HIS A 397 -4.49 6.43 -1.91
C HIS A 397 -5.05 7.20 -3.11
N VAL A 398 -5.51 6.48 -4.12
CA VAL A 398 -6.14 7.11 -5.30
C VAL A 398 -7.53 6.53 -5.48
N ILE A 399 -8.50 7.42 -5.44
CA ILE A 399 -9.92 7.13 -5.64
C ILE A 399 -10.42 7.81 -6.91
N CYS A 400 -11.67 7.56 -7.29
CA CYS A 400 -12.36 8.28 -8.34
C CYS A 400 -13.54 9.09 -7.75
N VAL A 401 -13.87 10.20 -8.37
CA VAL A 401 -15.13 10.90 -8.16
C VAL A 401 -15.91 10.96 -9.47
N ALA A 402 -17.21 10.73 -9.38
CA ALA A 402 -18.15 10.81 -10.49
C ALA A 402 -19.17 11.93 -10.26
N TRP A 403 -19.54 12.63 -11.31
CA TRP A 403 -20.61 13.62 -11.23
C TRP A 403 -21.98 12.95 -11.29
N SER A 404 -22.77 13.10 -10.25
CA SER A 404 -24.16 12.71 -10.27
C SER A 404 -25.03 13.88 -10.74
N GLU A 405 -25.64 13.71 -11.90
CA GLU A 405 -26.55 14.72 -12.45
C GLU A 405 -27.82 14.86 -11.61
N SER A 406 -28.34 13.73 -11.10
CA SER A 406 -29.54 13.72 -10.26
C SER A 406 -29.33 14.40 -8.90
N LEU A 407 -28.11 14.33 -8.35
CA LEU A 407 -27.74 15.01 -7.10
C LEU A 407 -27.13 16.40 -7.32
N GLY A 408 -26.72 16.73 -8.55
CA GLY A 408 -26.03 17.97 -8.87
C GLY A 408 -24.69 18.12 -8.15
N LYS A 409 -23.97 17.01 -7.90
CA LYS A 409 -22.73 17.00 -7.13
C LYS A 409 -21.79 15.86 -7.49
N TRP A 410 -20.53 15.99 -7.12
CA TRP A 410 -19.56 14.89 -7.12
C TRP A 410 -19.88 13.87 -6.04
N ILE A 411 -19.63 12.60 -6.33
CA ILE A 411 -19.73 11.51 -5.36
C ILE A 411 -18.45 10.69 -5.33
N TRP A 412 -18.11 10.16 -4.15
CA TRP A 412 -16.98 9.28 -3.93
C TRP A 412 -17.23 7.88 -4.49
N VAL A 413 -16.31 7.37 -5.29
CA VAL A 413 -16.31 5.98 -5.76
C VAL A 413 -14.87 5.45 -5.79
N ASP A 414 -14.60 4.40 -5.05
CA ASP A 414 -13.27 3.82 -4.89
C ASP A 414 -13.23 2.40 -5.45
N PRO A 415 -12.62 2.20 -6.63
CA PRO A 415 -12.57 0.87 -7.26
C PRO A 415 -11.64 -0.11 -6.54
N THR A 416 -10.72 0.35 -5.68
CA THR A 416 -9.85 -0.53 -4.91
C THR A 416 -10.64 -1.35 -3.89
N PHE A 417 -11.61 -0.70 -3.26
CA PHE A 417 -12.41 -1.31 -2.17
C PHE A 417 -13.89 -1.47 -2.52
N ALA A 418 -14.30 -1.24 -3.76
CA ALA A 418 -15.72 -1.15 -4.14
C ALA A 418 -16.50 -0.20 -3.21
N ALA A 419 -15.87 0.90 -2.79
CA ALA A 419 -16.38 1.75 -1.72
C ALA A 419 -17.04 3.03 -2.25
N TYR A 420 -18.13 3.40 -1.60
CA TYR A 420 -18.76 4.71 -1.67
C TYR A 420 -19.25 5.13 -0.28
N ILE A 421 -19.33 6.42 -0.06
CA ILE A 421 -19.58 6.97 1.28
C ILE A 421 -20.88 7.76 1.29
N THR A 422 -21.66 7.58 2.35
CA THR A 422 -22.87 8.36 2.61
C THR A 422 -22.80 9.05 3.97
N ASP A 423 -23.70 10.00 4.17
CA ASP A 423 -24.04 10.44 5.51
C ASP A 423 -25.02 9.46 6.20
N ASP A 424 -25.45 9.79 7.41
CA ASP A 424 -26.41 9.03 8.21
C ASP A 424 -27.85 9.00 7.62
N ASN A 425 -28.14 9.87 6.65
CA ASN A 425 -29.41 9.89 5.90
C ASN A 425 -29.32 9.13 4.56
N GLY A 426 -28.16 8.57 4.24
CA GLY A 426 -27.92 7.84 3.00
C GLY A 426 -27.56 8.74 1.80
N LEU A 427 -27.30 10.03 2.00
CA LEU A 427 -26.86 10.94 0.94
C LEU A 427 -25.40 10.66 0.59
N LEU A 428 -25.10 10.41 -0.69
CA LEU A 428 -23.75 10.21 -1.19
C LEU A 428 -22.88 11.47 -1.01
N LEU A 429 -21.65 11.26 -0.56
CA LEU A 429 -20.69 12.31 -0.22
C LEU A 429 -19.52 12.34 -1.22
N HIS A 430 -18.91 13.51 -1.41
CA HIS A 430 -17.61 13.66 -2.08
C HIS A 430 -16.47 13.74 -1.06
N PRO A 431 -15.19 13.59 -1.47
CA PRO A 431 -14.05 13.52 -0.54
C PRO A 431 -13.92 14.72 0.40
N GLY A 432 -14.23 15.93 -0.06
CA GLY A 432 -14.22 17.13 0.78
C GLY A 432 -15.27 17.08 1.89
N GLU A 433 -16.50 16.62 1.57
CA GLU A 433 -17.55 16.45 2.56
C GLU A 433 -17.21 15.35 3.58
N VAL A 434 -16.64 14.23 3.12
CA VAL A 434 -16.16 13.15 4.01
C VAL A 434 -15.09 13.69 4.95
N ARG A 435 -14.08 14.39 4.43
CA ARG A 435 -13.04 15.03 5.23
C ARG A 435 -13.62 15.99 6.28
N ASP A 436 -14.55 16.86 5.87
CA ASP A 436 -15.15 17.86 6.76
C ASP A 436 -15.98 17.20 7.87
N ARG A 437 -16.73 16.14 7.54
CA ARG A 437 -17.51 15.37 8.51
C ARG A 437 -16.60 14.63 9.50
N LEU A 438 -15.54 13.97 9.04
CA LEU A 438 -14.54 13.31 9.91
C LEU A 438 -13.90 14.33 10.86
N ARG A 439 -13.48 15.49 10.34
CA ARG A 439 -12.91 16.57 11.16
C ARG A 439 -13.86 17.07 12.25
N LYS A 440 -15.15 17.14 11.94
CA LYS A 440 -16.19 17.61 12.86
C LYS A 440 -16.78 16.51 13.74
N GLY A 441 -16.34 15.25 13.57
CA GLY A 441 -16.92 14.11 14.27
C GLY A 441 -18.38 13.83 13.88
N LEU A 442 -18.79 14.21 12.66
CA LEU A 442 -20.11 13.93 12.12
C LEU A 442 -20.14 12.53 11.48
N PRO A 443 -21.28 11.84 11.51
CA PRO A 443 -21.39 10.48 10.98
C PRO A 443 -21.02 10.40 9.49
N VAL A 444 -20.21 9.40 9.14
CA VAL A 444 -19.93 8.94 7.78
C VAL A 444 -20.15 7.44 7.71
N VAL A 445 -20.73 6.96 6.63
CA VAL A 445 -21.16 5.56 6.49
C VAL A 445 -20.53 4.95 5.25
N LEU A 446 -19.71 3.93 5.46
CA LEU A 446 -19.18 3.09 4.39
C LEU A 446 -20.24 2.09 3.93
N ASN A 447 -20.33 1.82 2.62
CA ASN A 447 -21.23 0.76 2.15
C ASN A 447 -20.82 -0.61 2.71
N LYS A 448 -21.83 -1.44 3.00
CA LYS A 448 -21.65 -2.70 3.73
C LYS A 448 -20.86 -3.77 2.97
N ASP A 449 -20.83 -3.67 1.66
CA ASP A 449 -20.16 -4.60 0.74
C ASP A 449 -18.80 -4.12 0.27
N ALA A 450 -18.29 -3.03 0.86
CA ALA A 450 -16.92 -2.58 0.62
C ALA A 450 -15.92 -3.65 1.04
N ASN A 451 -15.00 -3.98 0.13
CA ASN A 451 -14.03 -5.05 0.34
C ASN A 451 -12.78 -4.86 -0.50
N TRP A 452 -11.68 -5.49 -0.12
CA TRP A 452 -10.48 -5.58 -0.92
C TRP A 452 -10.45 -6.90 -1.72
N ASN A 453 -10.36 -6.79 -3.04
CA ASN A 453 -10.22 -7.93 -3.97
C ASN A 453 -11.28 -9.04 -3.81
N ASN A 454 -12.49 -8.73 -3.36
CA ASN A 454 -13.54 -9.70 -3.01
C ASN A 454 -13.13 -10.72 -1.94
N GLN A 455 -12.17 -10.38 -1.09
CA GLN A 455 -11.60 -11.27 -0.08
C GLN A 455 -11.70 -10.69 1.32
N VAL A 456 -11.34 -9.42 1.50
CA VAL A 456 -11.24 -8.78 2.81
C VAL A 456 -12.29 -7.69 2.96
N PRO A 457 -13.37 -7.93 3.74
CA PRO A 457 -14.36 -6.89 4.04
C PRO A 457 -13.71 -5.68 4.71
N GLN A 458 -14.17 -4.49 4.38
CA GLN A 458 -13.72 -3.26 5.00
C GLN A 458 -14.67 -2.83 6.10
N THR A 459 -14.11 -2.29 7.18
CA THR A 459 -14.87 -1.63 8.25
C THR A 459 -14.71 -0.12 8.14
N SER A 460 -15.67 0.64 8.68
CA SER A 460 -15.54 2.10 8.76
C SER A 460 -14.30 2.51 9.54
N GLU A 461 -13.96 1.80 10.61
CA GLU A 461 -12.78 2.07 11.42
C GLU A 461 -11.49 1.93 10.60
N ASN A 462 -11.30 0.79 9.91
CA ASN A 462 -10.09 0.57 9.11
C ASN A 462 -10.03 1.49 7.88
N TYR A 463 -11.13 1.60 7.14
CA TYR A 463 -11.13 2.35 5.89
C TYR A 463 -11.22 3.86 6.10
N LEU A 464 -12.14 4.35 6.95
CA LEU A 464 -12.39 5.78 7.12
C LEU A 464 -11.55 6.40 8.23
N ASP A 465 -11.62 5.84 9.47
CA ASP A 465 -11.03 6.49 10.64
C ASP A 465 -9.51 6.34 10.68
N TYR A 466 -9.00 5.31 9.99
CA TYR A 466 -7.58 5.06 9.88
C TYR A 466 -7.04 5.42 8.48
N TYR A 467 -7.30 4.59 7.46
CA TYR A 467 -6.63 4.69 6.17
C TYR A 467 -6.96 5.98 5.41
N MET A 468 -8.24 6.33 5.32
CA MET A 468 -8.64 7.55 4.62
C MET A 468 -8.48 8.80 5.46
N ALA A 469 -8.61 8.73 6.80
CA ALA A 469 -8.28 9.87 7.67
C ALA A 469 -6.83 10.33 7.46
N LYS A 470 -5.88 9.39 7.33
CA LYS A 470 -4.49 9.69 6.95
C LYS A 470 -4.42 10.39 5.60
N ASN A 471 -5.10 9.86 4.60
CA ASN A 471 -4.95 10.22 3.20
C ASN A 471 -5.87 11.38 2.74
N LEU A 472 -6.73 11.91 3.59
CA LEU A 472 -7.59 13.07 3.27
C LEU A 472 -6.98 14.43 3.66
N TYR A 473 -5.65 14.50 3.87
CA TYR A 473 -5.02 15.75 4.27
C TYR A 473 -4.84 16.70 3.07
N ILE A 474 -4.37 16.19 1.94
CA ILE A 474 -4.21 16.91 0.66
C ILE A 474 -4.91 16.10 -0.44
N LEU A 475 -5.59 16.79 -1.36
CA LEU A 475 -6.26 16.15 -2.50
C LEU A 475 -5.68 16.69 -3.80
N GLU A 476 -5.17 15.82 -4.68
CA GLU A 476 -4.61 16.19 -5.98
C GLU A 476 -5.41 15.57 -7.12
N THR A 477 -5.63 16.31 -8.20
CA THR A 477 -6.29 15.79 -9.41
C THR A 477 -5.73 16.44 -10.67
N ASN A 478 -5.96 15.78 -11.82
CA ASN A 478 -5.61 16.34 -13.12
C ASN A 478 -6.70 17.30 -13.62
N THR A 479 -6.30 18.38 -14.27
CA THR A 479 -7.22 19.35 -14.87
C THR A 479 -7.82 18.89 -16.19
N PHE A 480 -7.23 17.90 -16.88
CA PHE A 480 -7.81 17.30 -18.07
C PHE A 480 -8.03 15.80 -17.86
N ASN A 481 -9.29 15.42 -17.77
CA ASN A 481 -9.73 14.05 -17.51
C ASN A 481 -10.13 13.38 -18.84
N GLN A 482 -9.38 12.37 -19.24
CA GLN A 482 -9.45 11.70 -20.54
C GLN A 482 -8.96 10.25 -20.41
N ALA A 483 -9.04 9.48 -21.50
CA ALA A 483 -8.27 8.24 -21.58
C ALA A 483 -6.77 8.57 -21.58
N GLU A 484 -5.98 7.75 -20.92
CA GLU A 484 -4.51 7.93 -20.81
C GLU A 484 -4.08 9.26 -20.15
N PRO A 485 -4.63 9.64 -19.01
CA PRO A 485 -4.33 10.94 -18.39
C PRO A 485 -2.88 11.06 -17.92
N GLU A 486 -2.14 9.95 -17.82
CA GLU A 486 -0.74 9.84 -17.40
C GLU A 486 0.12 9.09 -18.45
N GLY A 487 -0.33 9.05 -19.69
CA GLY A 487 0.38 8.38 -20.78
C GLY A 487 1.53 9.23 -21.33
N GLU A 488 2.52 8.57 -21.92
CA GLU A 488 3.58 9.22 -22.71
C GLU A 488 3.11 9.57 -24.15
N SER A 489 1.82 9.43 -24.42
CA SER A 489 1.25 9.70 -25.72
C SER A 489 1.33 11.20 -26.08
N ASN A 490 1.35 11.51 -27.38
CA ASN A 490 1.36 12.88 -27.90
C ASN A 490 0.03 13.65 -27.66
N HIS A 491 -0.79 13.18 -26.74
CA HIS A 491 -2.03 13.85 -26.34
C HIS A 491 -1.75 15.01 -25.41
N GLU A 492 -2.58 16.04 -25.50
CA GLU A 492 -2.54 17.13 -24.54
C GLU A 492 -2.72 16.58 -23.12
N GLN A 493 -1.75 16.83 -22.26
CA GLN A 493 -1.83 16.45 -20.86
C GLN A 493 -2.41 17.59 -20.03
N GLY A 494 -3.17 17.26 -19.00
CA GLY A 494 -3.59 18.22 -18.02
C GLY A 494 -2.46 18.58 -17.03
N VAL A 495 -2.74 19.54 -16.18
CA VAL A 495 -1.88 19.93 -15.08
C VAL A 495 -2.45 19.34 -13.78
N HIS A 496 -1.59 18.78 -12.95
CA HIS A 496 -2.00 18.33 -11.61
C HIS A 496 -2.14 19.53 -10.69
N VAL A 497 -3.29 19.65 -10.04
CA VAL A 497 -3.62 20.70 -9.08
C VAL A 497 -4.00 20.09 -7.74
N ALA A 498 -3.51 20.69 -6.66
CA ALA A 498 -3.75 20.18 -5.32
C ALA A 498 -4.63 21.13 -4.51
N LEU A 499 -5.65 20.58 -3.87
CA LEU A 499 -6.42 21.24 -2.81
C LEU A 499 -5.69 20.99 -1.49
N THR A 500 -5.12 22.04 -0.91
CA THR A 500 -4.35 21.97 0.33
C THR A 500 -5.07 22.70 1.46
N PRO A 501 -4.92 22.27 2.72
CA PRO A 501 -5.35 23.04 3.86
C PRO A 501 -4.64 24.41 3.90
N LYS A 502 -5.27 25.38 4.53
CA LYS A 502 -4.71 26.73 4.65
C LYS A 502 -3.33 26.68 5.32
N GLY A 503 -2.34 27.30 4.67
CA GLY A 503 -0.95 27.35 5.15
C GLY A 503 -0.12 26.10 4.84
N VAL A 504 -0.69 25.11 4.13
CA VAL A 504 0.01 23.90 3.69
C VAL A 504 0.43 24.03 2.23
N THR A 505 1.67 23.68 1.94
CA THR A 505 2.24 23.69 0.58
C THR A 505 2.55 22.26 0.15
N TYR A 506 2.18 21.91 -1.08
CA TYR A 506 2.46 20.62 -1.70
C TYR A 506 3.21 20.84 -3.02
N ARG A 507 4.34 20.17 -3.17
CA ARG A 507 5.20 20.24 -4.38
C ARG A 507 5.36 21.66 -4.94
N ASN A 508 4.74 21.96 -6.10
CA ASN A 508 4.79 23.28 -6.72
C ASN A 508 3.64 24.17 -6.25
N PRO A 509 3.92 25.24 -5.47
CA PRO A 509 2.88 26.14 -4.94
C PRO A 509 1.98 26.79 -6.01
N ALA A 510 2.48 26.95 -7.25
CA ALA A 510 1.71 27.54 -8.36
C ALA A 510 0.49 26.71 -8.75
N TYR A 511 0.47 25.42 -8.38
CA TYR A 511 -0.62 24.49 -8.63
C TYR A 511 -1.36 24.08 -7.35
N ASN A 512 -1.18 24.82 -6.26
CA ASN A 512 -1.94 24.60 -5.04
C ASN A 512 -3.10 25.60 -4.96
N THR A 513 -4.21 25.13 -4.42
CA THR A 513 -5.35 25.96 -4.08
C THR A 513 -5.90 25.59 -2.72
N THR A 514 -6.42 26.58 -1.99
CA THR A 514 -7.24 26.35 -0.81
C THR A 514 -8.73 26.51 -1.13
N ASP A 515 -9.07 26.88 -2.37
CA ASP A 515 -10.45 27.13 -2.81
C ASP A 515 -11.18 25.82 -3.10
N GLU A 516 -11.91 25.31 -2.12
CA GLU A 516 -12.71 24.12 -2.23
C GLU A 516 -13.83 24.24 -3.28
N LYS A 517 -14.44 25.42 -3.43
CA LYS A 517 -15.50 25.65 -4.43
C LYS A 517 -14.97 25.54 -5.86
N TRP A 518 -13.79 26.12 -6.09
CA TRP A 518 -13.12 25.99 -7.36
C TRP A 518 -12.75 24.53 -7.64
N PHE A 519 -12.20 23.83 -6.65
CA PHE A 519 -11.76 22.44 -6.82
C PHE A 519 -12.94 21.49 -7.10
N TRP A 520 -14.08 21.68 -6.43
CA TRP A 520 -15.29 20.86 -6.60
C TRP A 520 -16.33 21.49 -7.55
N GLN A 521 -15.91 22.44 -8.40
CA GLN A 521 -16.85 23.05 -9.38
C GLN A 521 -17.56 21.97 -10.21
N ALA A 522 -18.82 22.25 -10.58
CA ALA A 522 -19.57 21.39 -11.47
C ALA A 522 -18.87 21.30 -12.85
N PRO A 523 -18.91 20.14 -13.51
CA PRO A 523 -18.37 20.02 -14.85
C PRO A 523 -19.15 20.91 -15.82
N ASP A 524 -18.45 21.56 -16.76
CA ASP A 524 -19.11 22.28 -17.84
C ASP A 524 -19.55 21.27 -18.91
N THR A 525 -20.81 20.84 -18.82
CA THR A 525 -21.39 19.83 -19.72
C THR A 525 -21.97 20.45 -21.00
N ARG A 526 -21.81 21.76 -21.21
CA ARG A 526 -22.40 22.50 -22.34
C ARG A 526 -21.52 22.60 -23.57
N LYS A 527 -20.46 21.79 -23.68
CA LYS A 527 -19.60 21.80 -24.87
C LYS A 527 -19.63 20.48 -25.60
#